data_47d38ef154ef333fadb8da1f15401e08
#
_entry.id   47d38ef154ef333fadb8da1f15401e08
#
_cell.length_a   1.000
_cell.length_b   1.000
_cell.length_c   1.000
_cell.angle_alpha   90.00
_cell.angle_beta   90.00
_cell.angle_gamma   90.00
#
_symmetry.space_group_name_H-M   'P 1'
#
loop_
_entity.id
_entity.type
_entity.pdbx_description
1 polymer ?
#
loop_
_entity_poly.entity_id
_entity_poly.type
_entity_poly.pdbx_seq_one_letter_code
_entity_poly.pdbx_strand_id
1 'polypeptide(L)'
;NVPNVSINLPNLTEKDKGDLLFGIEQDIDFVAASFIRNAEAINEIREFLVANGGEHIDIIAKIENAEGVQNIDSIIDAADGVMVARGDLGVEIPACQVPHVQKIIIEKCNHKYKPVITATQMLDSMIRNPRPTRAEVADVANAIYDGTDAIMLSGETAAGKYPIEAVTMMGEIAEQTERYLKFEDYRDGKALEGKLNVSAAVGSAAVSMVEHIKAACIVTPTMSGQTARLISNLRPSVPIYGVTPYEWARRKMQLYWG
;
A
#
# COMPACT_ATOMS: atom_id res chain seq x y z
N ASN A 1 11.56 7.55 -19.68
CA ASN A 1 12.52 7.51 -18.57
C ASN A 1 13.92 7.77 -19.10
N VAL A 2 14.66 8.67 -18.46
CA VAL A 2 16.06 8.94 -18.74
C VAL A 2 16.83 8.62 -17.46
N PRO A 3 17.38 7.42 -17.33
CA PRO A 3 18.03 6.96 -16.11
C PRO A 3 19.14 7.93 -15.65
N ASN A 4 19.21 8.21 -14.35
CA ASN A 4 20.22 9.07 -13.72
C ASN A 4 20.20 10.56 -14.16
N VAL A 5 19.11 11.06 -14.71
CA VAL A 5 18.95 12.49 -15.05
C VAL A 5 17.77 13.08 -14.26
N SER A 6 18.07 14.07 -13.42
CA SER A 6 17.02 14.87 -12.78
C SER A 6 16.37 15.77 -13.83
N ILE A 7 15.12 15.50 -14.16
CA ILE A 7 14.32 16.29 -15.11
C ILE A 7 13.44 17.25 -14.30
N ASN A 8 13.61 18.53 -14.51
CA ASN A 8 12.81 19.55 -13.82
C ASN A 8 11.45 19.71 -14.52
N LEU A 9 10.54 18.75 -14.28
CA LEU A 9 9.16 18.81 -14.74
C LEU A 9 8.26 19.33 -13.62
N PRO A 10 7.17 20.06 -13.92
CA PRO A 10 6.18 20.43 -12.92
C PRO A 10 5.56 19.16 -12.30
N ASN A 11 5.27 19.20 -11.01
CA ASN A 11 4.65 18.07 -10.32
C ASN A 11 3.19 17.84 -10.78
N LEU A 12 2.48 18.90 -11.13
CA LEU A 12 1.15 18.88 -11.71
C LEU A 12 1.12 19.62 -13.05
N THR A 13 0.73 18.95 -14.11
CA THR A 13 0.43 19.57 -15.40
C THR A 13 -1.03 20.05 -15.44
N GLU A 14 -1.38 20.90 -16.41
CA GLU A 14 -2.78 21.32 -16.62
C GLU A 14 -3.71 20.12 -16.92
N LYS A 15 -3.18 19.08 -17.57
CA LYS A 15 -3.91 17.84 -17.79
C LYS A 15 -4.17 17.13 -16.46
N ASP A 16 -3.17 16.98 -15.60
CA ASP A 16 -3.32 16.32 -14.30
C ASP A 16 -4.36 17.06 -13.44
N LYS A 17 -4.36 18.38 -13.45
CA LYS A 17 -5.39 19.18 -12.77
C LYS A 17 -6.80 18.90 -13.30
N GLY A 18 -6.95 18.79 -14.63
CA GLY A 18 -8.22 18.41 -15.25
C GLY A 18 -8.67 17.00 -14.83
N ASP A 19 -7.76 16.04 -14.82
CA ASP A 19 -8.02 14.67 -14.41
C ASP A 19 -8.38 14.58 -12.91
N LEU A 20 -7.74 15.37 -12.05
CA LEU A 20 -8.08 15.47 -10.63
C LEU A 20 -9.46 16.08 -10.40
N LEU A 21 -9.82 17.14 -11.10
CA LEU A 21 -11.18 17.73 -11.03
C LEU A 21 -12.24 16.70 -11.42
N PHE A 22 -12.01 15.98 -12.53
CA PHE A 22 -12.91 14.90 -12.94
C PHE A 22 -12.99 13.80 -11.87
N GLY A 23 -11.87 13.41 -11.27
CA GLY A 23 -11.83 12.43 -10.18
C GLY A 23 -12.66 12.87 -8.96
N ILE A 24 -12.58 14.16 -8.57
CA ILE A 24 -13.39 14.73 -7.50
C ILE A 24 -14.89 14.64 -7.83
N GLU A 25 -15.28 15.00 -9.06
CA GLU A 25 -16.66 14.88 -9.52
C GLU A 25 -17.18 13.44 -9.50
N GLN A 26 -16.30 12.45 -9.70
CA GLN A 26 -16.63 11.02 -9.68
C GLN A 26 -16.54 10.39 -8.29
N ASP A 27 -16.33 11.16 -7.22
CA ASP A 27 -16.24 10.69 -5.82
C ASP A 27 -15.21 9.55 -5.66
N ILE A 28 -13.98 9.75 -6.22
CA ILE A 28 -12.89 8.76 -6.06
C ILE A 28 -12.36 8.79 -4.63
N ASP A 29 -11.84 7.65 -4.16
CA ASP A 29 -11.28 7.52 -2.81
C ASP A 29 -9.77 7.75 -2.76
N PHE A 30 -9.05 7.45 -3.86
CA PHE A 30 -7.59 7.50 -3.92
C PHE A 30 -7.09 8.13 -5.22
N VAL A 31 -5.99 8.85 -5.11
CA VAL A 31 -5.14 9.26 -6.24
C VAL A 31 -3.82 8.54 -6.14
N ALA A 32 -3.46 7.71 -7.13
CA ALA A 32 -2.14 7.11 -7.25
C ALA A 32 -1.23 8.04 -8.06
N ALA A 33 -0.40 8.82 -7.37
CA ALA A 33 0.47 9.83 -7.96
C ALA A 33 1.76 9.20 -8.48
N SER A 34 1.97 9.22 -9.80
CA SER A 34 3.14 8.65 -10.46
C SER A 34 4.38 9.54 -10.33
N PHE A 35 5.55 8.90 -10.35
CA PHE A 35 6.86 9.54 -10.37
C PHE A 35 7.11 10.56 -9.24
N ILE A 36 6.56 10.30 -8.05
CA ILE A 36 6.82 11.13 -6.88
C ILE A 36 8.31 11.11 -6.54
N ARG A 37 8.89 12.31 -6.40
CA ARG A 37 10.31 12.53 -6.11
C ARG A 37 10.56 13.04 -4.70
N ASN A 38 9.62 13.80 -4.13
CA ASN A 38 9.75 14.46 -2.83
C ASN A 38 8.38 14.74 -2.22
N ALA A 39 8.37 15.23 -0.97
CA ALA A 39 7.15 15.57 -0.25
C ALA A 39 6.41 16.77 -0.84
N GLU A 40 7.14 17.72 -1.46
CA GLU A 40 6.58 18.92 -2.06
C GLU A 40 5.59 18.56 -3.17
N ALA A 41 5.89 17.54 -3.98
CA ALA A 41 4.98 17.07 -5.03
C ALA A 41 3.65 16.57 -4.45
N ILE A 42 3.70 15.88 -3.32
CA ILE A 42 2.48 15.39 -2.64
C ILE A 42 1.69 16.55 -2.05
N ASN A 43 2.38 17.51 -1.43
CA ASN A 43 1.74 18.68 -0.85
C ASN A 43 1.02 19.52 -1.91
N GLU A 44 1.63 19.70 -3.09
CA GLU A 44 1.01 20.41 -4.22
C GLU A 44 -0.29 19.71 -4.68
N ILE A 45 -0.28 18.37 -4.80
CA ILE A 45 -1.48 17.60 -5.14
C ILE A 45 -2.55 17.78 -4.04
N ARG A 46 -2.16 17.70 -2.77
CA ARG A 46 -3.07 17.85 -1.64
C ARG A 46 -3.69 19.24 -1.59
N GLU A 47 -2.90 20.28 -1.77
CA GLU A 47 -3.39 21.67 -1.82
C GLU A 47 -4.41 21.83 -2.94
N PHE A 48 -4.14 21.26 -4.12
CA PHE A 48 -5.06 21.29 -5.24
C PHE A 48 -6.37 20.55 -4.93
N LEU A 49 -6.30 19.34 -4.35
CA LEU A 49 -7.49 18.58 -3.96
C LEU A 49 -8.34 19.33 -2.93
N VAL A 50 -7.72 19.85 -1.87
CA VAL A 50 -8.41 20.63 -0.82
C VAL A 50 -9.08 21.87 -1.38
N ALA A 51 -8.39 22.61 -2.26
CA ALA A 51 -8.94 23.82 -2.89
C ALA A 51 -10.17 23.54 -3.78
N ASN A 52 -10.36 22.30 -4.23
CA ASN A 52 -11.43 21.89 -5.12
C ASN A 52 -12.46 20.92 -4.49
N GLY A 53 -12.46 20.76 -3.15
CA GLY A 53 -13.43 19.94 -2.43
C GLY A 53 -13.11 18.44 -2.39
N GLY A 54 -11.86 18.07 -2.69
CA GLY A 54 -11.33 16.69 -2.65
C GLY A 54 -10.51 16.39 -1.39
N GLU A 55 -10.73 17.08 -0.27
CA GLU A 55 -9.98 16.89 0.99
C GLU A 55 -10.09 15.46 1.56
N HIS A 56 -11.12 14.72 1.17
CA HIS A 56 -11.33 13.34 1.58
C HIS A 56 -10.52 12.33 0.77
N ILE A 57 -9.95 12.73 -0.38
CA ILE A 57 -9.22 11.82 -1.27
C ILE A 57 -7.82 11.57 -0.73
N ASP A 58 -7.46 10.31 -0.56
CA ASP A 58 -6.13 9.90 -0.10
C ASP A 58 -5.13 9.84 -1.26
N ILE A 59 -3.88 10.24 -1.00
CA ILE A 59 -2.82 10.23 -1.99
C ILE A 59 -1.89 9.04 -1.75
N ILE A 60 -1.79 8.15 -2.73
CA ILE A 60 -0.84 7.04 -2.78
C ILE A 60 0.37 7.46 -3.61
N ALA A 61 1.50 7.66 -2.95
CA ALA A 61 2.74 8.02 -3.61
C ALA A 61 3.36 6.81 -4.31
N LYS A 62 3.54 6.86 -5.63
CA LYS A 62 4.21 5.80 -6.38
C LYS A 62 5.72 6.06 -6.41
N ILE A 63 6.48 5.11 -5.88
CA ILE A 63 7.96 5.17 -5.86
C ILE A 63 8.47 4.43 -7.08
N GLU A 64 8.94 5.20 -8.04
CA GLU A 64 9.29 4.77 -9.40
C GLU A 64 10.68 5.23 -9.84
N ASN A 65 11.41 5.98 -8.99
CA ASN A 65 12.69 6.59 -9.32
C ASN A 65 13.65 6.65 -8.13
N ALA A 66 14.94 6.87 -8.43
CA ALA A 66 15.99 6.90 -7.42
C ALA A 66 15.84 8.07 -6.42
N GLU A 67 15.37 9.24 -6.87
CA GLU A 67 15.14 10.42 -6.02
C GLU A 67 14.05 10.16 -5.00
N GLY A 68 12.94 9.51 -5.41
CA GLY A 68 11.87 9.09 -4.51
C GLY A 68 12.34 8.09 -3.45
N VAL A 69 13.26 7.19 -3.79
CA VAL A 69 13.87 6.28 -2.81
C VAL A 69 14.72 7.05 -1.80
N GLN A 70 15.50 8.05 -2.24
CA GLN A 70 16.34 8.87 -1.35
C GLN A 70 15.50 9.71 -0.39
N ASN A 71 14.34 10.21 -0.85
CA ASN A 71 13.44 11.07 -0.09
C ASN A 71 12.30 10.31 0.60
N ILE A 72 12.39 8.99 0.68
CA ILE A 72 11.27 8.12 1.09
C ILE A 72 10.66 8.49 2.44
N ASP A 73 11.45 8.92 3.41
CA ASP A 73 10.95 9.27 4.74
C ASP A 73 10.00 10.47 4.69
N SER A 74 10.38 11.53 3.99
CA SER A 74 9.55 12.73 3.84
C SER A 74 8.31 12.45 2.96
N ILE A 75 8.43 11.57 1.97
CA ILE A 75 7.32 11.14 1.12
C ILE A 75 6.28 10.38 1.95
N ILE A 76 6.72 9.40 2.77
CA ILE A 76 5.82 8.64 3.64
C ILE A 76 5.10 9.56 4.63
N ASP A 77 5.78 10.56 5.17
CA ASP A 77 5.16 11.51 6.11
C ASP A 77 4.06 12.35 5.44
N ALA A 78 4.25 12.76 4.20
CA ALA A 78 3.31 13.59 3.44
C ALA A 78 2.15 12.80 2.79
N ALA A 79 2.39 11.56 2.35
CA ALA A 79 1.40 10.72 1.67
C ALA A 79 0.44 10.01 2.64
N ASP A 80 -0.70 9.51 2.15
CA ASP A 80 -1.62 8.67 2.90
C ASP A 80 -1.27 7.18 2.78
N GLY A 81 -0.60 6.80 1.69
CA GLY A 81 -0.04 5.49 1.45
C GLY A 81 1.04 5.52 0.39
N VAL A 82 1.69 4.40 0.15
CA VAL A 82 2.79 4.28 -0.81
C VAL A 82 2.57 3.08 -1.72
N MET A 83 3.02 3.18 -2.97
CA MET A 83 3.09 2.06 -3.90
C MET A 83 4.55 1.86 -4.34
N VAL A 84 5.07 0.66 -4.12
CA VAL A 84 6.35 0.24 -4.68
C VAL A 84 6.12 -0.24 -6.11
N ALA A 85 6.36 0.64 -7.09
CA ALA A 85 6.11 0.37 -8.50
C ALA A 85 7.38 -0.20 -9.17
N ARG A 86 7.60 -1.49 -8.96
CA ARG A 86 8.87 -2.18 -9.23
C ARG A 86 9.29 -2.16 -10.70
N GLY A 87 8.33 -2.09 -11.63
CA GLY A 87 8.60 -2.05 -13.06
C GLY A 87 9.41 -0.81 -13.47
N ASP A 88 8.89 0.38 -13.16
CA ASP A 88 9.56 1.64 -13.45
C ASP A 88 10.79 1.83 -12.56
N LEU A 89 10.69 1.49 -11.28
CA LEU A 89 11.81 1.56 -10.36
C LEU A 89 13.02 0.73 -10.83
N GLY A 90 12.78 -0.47 -11.37
CA GLY A 90 13.83 -1.35 -11.89
C GLY A 90 14.51 -0.86 -13.17
N VAL A 91 13.95 0.16 -13.83
CA VAL A 91 14.60 0.88 -14.94
C VAL A 91 15.51 1.99 -14.41
N GLU A 92 15.14 2.60 -13.28
CA GLU A 92 15.83 3.76 -12.69
C GLU A 92 16.97 3.36 -11.74
N ILE A 93 16.86 2.24 -11.06
CA ILE A 93 17.91 1.70 -10.16
C ILE A 93 18.33 0.29 -10.61
N PRO A 94 19.53 -0.18 -10.22
CA PRO A 94 19.94 -1.56 -10.51
C PRO A 94 18.91 -2.59 -10.04
N ALA A 95 18.51 -3.50 -10.91
CA ALA A 95 17.45 -4.49 -10.63
C ALA A 95 17.72 -5.31 -9.35
N CYS A 96 18.98 -5.60 -9.04
CA CYS A 96 19.36 -6.30 -7.81
C CYS A 96 19.10 -5.51 -6.52
N GLN A 97 18.89 -4.20 -6.60
CA GLN A 97 18.56 -3.36 -5.44
C GLN A 97 17.05 -3.29 -5.18
N VAL A 98 16.20 -3.54 -6.18
CA VAL A 98 14.75 -3.42 -6.08
C VAL A 98 14.17 -4.23 -4.90
N PRO A 99 14.53 -5.50 -4.66
CA PRO A 99 14.01 -6.25 -3.53
C PRO A 99 14.39 -5.66 -2.16
N HIS A 100 15.57 -5.07 -2.04
CA HIS A 100 16.01 -4.42 -0.80
C HIS A 100 15.26 -3.11 -0.56
N VAL A 101 15.09 -2.30 -1.61
CA VAL A 101 14.33 -1.06 -1.56
C VAL A 101 12.86 -1.35 -1.22
N GLN A 102 12.25 -2.39 -1.80
CA GLN A 102 10.91 -2.85 -1.45
C GLN A 102 10.78 -3.11 0.06
N LYS A 103 11.68 -3.91 0.63
CA LYS A 103 11.66 -4.25 2.06
C LYS A 103 11.76 -3.00 2.94
N ILE A 104 12.69 -2.11 2.63
CA ILE A 104 12.90 -0.86 3.37
C ILE A 104 11.66 0.03 3.32
N ILE A 105 11.03 0.18 2.14
CA ILE A 105 9.82 0.99 1.99
C ILE A 105 8.66 0.39 2.79
N ILE A 106 8.44 -0.92 2.67
CA ILE A 106 7.37 -1.63 3.40
C ILE A 106 7.57 -1.46 4.92
N GLU A 107 8.77 -1.70 5.43
CA GLU A 107 9.11 -1.54 6.84
C GLU A 107 8.83 -0.12 7.33
N LYS A 108 9.31 0.90 6.62
CA LYS A 108 9.09 2.31 6.97
C LYS A 108 7.61 2.69 6.93
N CYS A 109 6.84 2.25 5.93
CA CYS A 109 5.39 2.46 5.85
C CYS A 109 4.69 1.82 7.05
N ASN A 110 5.04 0.60 7.40
CA ASN A 110 4.50 -0.12 8.52
C ASN A 110 4.78 0.59 9.86
N HIS A 111 5.99 1.15 10.05
CA HIS A 111 6.32 1.94 11.25
C HIS A 111 5.51 3.23 11.36
N LYS A 112 5.10 3.80 10.23
CA LYS A 112 4.29 5.03 10.18
C LYS A 112 2.78 4.75 10.06
N TYR A 113 2.36 3.49 10.16
CA TYR A 113 0.97 3.06 10.01
C TYR A 113 0.36 3.52 8.67
N LYS A 114 1.17 3.55 7.60
CA LYS A 114 0.74 3.91 6.25
C LYS A 114 0.56 2.65 5.41
N PRO A 115 -0.56 2.48 4.68
CA PRO A 115 -0.72 1.35 3.79
C PRO A 115 0.33 1.36 2.67
N VAL A 116 0.81 0.18 2.31
CA VAL A 116 1.77 0.00 1.23
C VAL A 116 1.30 -1.06 0.25
N ILE A 117 1.42 -0.73 -1.04
CA ILE A 117 1.04 -1.60 -2.15
C ILE A 117 2.32 -2.07 -2.85
N THR A 118 2.49 -3.37 -3.02
CA THR A 118 3.54 -3.91 -3.89
C THR A 118 2.97 -4.21 -5.27
N ALA A 119 3.55 -3.58 -6.29
CA ALA A 119 2.99 -3.54 -7.63
C ALA A 119 3.98 -3.94 -8.72
N THR A 120 3.43 -4.35 -9.85
CA THR A 120 4.08 -4.68 -11.12
C THR A 120 4.89 -5.98 -11.11
N GLN A 121 4.79 -6.71 -12.22
CA GLN A 121 5.51 -7.98 -12.46
C GLN A 121 5.31 -9.03 -11.36
N MET A 122 4.12 -9.10 -10.77
CA MET A 122 3.81 -10.07 -9.74
C MET A 122 3.60 -11.47 -10.33
N LEU A 123 2.77 -11.57 -11.38
CA LEU A 123 2.46 -12.81 -12.11
C LEU A 123 2.56 -12.56 -13.63
N ASP A 124 3.60 -11.84 -14.09
CA ASP A 124 3.75 -11.33 -15.47
C ASP A 124 3.58 -12.42 -16.54
N SER A 125 4.07 -13.63 -16.28
CA SER A 125 3.92 -14.76 -17.23
C SER A 125 2.45 -15.11 -17.47
N MET A 126 1.54 -14.80 -16.54
CA MET A 126 0.11 -15.06 -16.67
C MET A 126 -0.61 -14.10 -17.64
N ILE A 127 0.05 -13.08 -18.13
CA ILE A 127 -0.43 -12.33 -19.31
C ILE A 127 -0.66 -13.30 -20.50
N ARG A 128 0.18 -14.33 -20.62
CA ARG A 128 0.20 -15.25 -21.77
C ARG A 128 -0.05 -16.71 -21.40
N ASN A 129 0.15 -17.10 -20.16
CA ASN A 129 0.05 -18.47 -19.68
C ASN A 129 -1.00 -18.61 -18.58
N PRO A 130 -1.73 -19.73 -18.48
CA PRO A 130 -2.75 -19.92 -17.44
C PRO A 130 -2.17 -20.23 -16.05
N ARG A 131 -0.85 -20.35 -15.92
CA ARG A 131 -0.16 -20.64 -14.66
C ARG A 131 1.10 -19.80 -14.54
N PRO A 132 1.45 -19.34 -13.33
CA PRO A 132 2.67 -18.58 -13.09
C PRO A 132 3.90 -19.48 -13.03
N THR A 133 5.06 -18.88 -13.08
CA THR A 133 6.32 -19.53 -12.74
C THR A 133 6.46 -19.68 -11.21
N ARG A 134 7.32 -20.60 -10.77
CA ARG A 134 7.64 -20.72 -9.31
C ARG A 134 8.32 -19.47 -8.74
N ALA A 135 9.08 -18.75 -9.56
CA ALA A 135 9.71 -17.50 -9.14
C ALA A 135 8.67 -16.42 -8.84
N GLU A 136 7.63 -16.29 -9.67
CA GLU A 136 6.52 -15.35 -9.46
C GLU A 136 5.70 -15.71 -8.22
N VAL A 137 5.40 -16.99 -8.00
CA VAL A 137 4.73 -17.45 -6.77
C VAL A 137 5.56 -17.07 -5.53
N ALA A 138 6.89 -17.28 -5.59
CA ALA A 138 7.79 -16.90 -4.50
C ALA A 138 7.85 -15.39 -4.31
N ASP A 139 7.78 -14.59 -5.37
CA ASP A 139 7.81 -13.14 -5.31
C ASP A 139 6.55 -12.57 -4.64
N VAL A 140 5.36 -13.05 -5.04
CA VAL A 140 4.10 -12.68 -4.38
C VAL A 140 4.14 -13.05 -2.89
N ALA A 141 4.55 -14.27 -2.55
CA ALA A 141 4.67 -14.70 -1.17
C ALA A 141 5.66 -13.83 -0.37
N ASN A 142 6.82 -13.48 -0.96
CA ASN A 142 7.80 -12.61 -0.32
C ASN A 142 7.25 -11.21 -0.04
N ALA A 143 6.49 -10.61 -0.95
CA ALA A 143 5.86 -9.31 -0.71
C ALA A 143 4.93 -9.36 0.53
N ILE A 144 4.21 -10.45 0.71
CA ILE A 144 3.34 -10.68 1.87
C ILE A 144 4.17 -10.88 3.14
N TYR A 145 5.23 -11.69 3.09
CA TYR A 145 6.18 -11.85 4.21
C TYR A 145 6.89 -10.55 4.58
N ASP A 146 7.14 -9.67 3.62
CA ASP A 146 7.70 -8.35 3.88
C ASP A 146 6.73 -7.42 4.64
N GLY A 147 5.43 -7.75 4.64
CA GLY A 147 4.39 -7.02 5.36
C GLY A 147 3.65 -5.98 4.51
N THR A 148 3.57 -6.17 3.19
CA THR A 148 2.73 -5.31 2.33
C THR A 148 1.25 -5.39 2.74
N ASP A 149 0.49 -4.30 2.57
CA ASP A 149 -0.95 -4.29 2.85
C ASP A 149 -1.76 -4.80 1.65
N ALA A 150 -1.29 -4.52 0.45
CA ALA A 150 -1.92 -4.96 -0.79
C ALA A 150 -0.89 -5.36 -1.83
N ILE A 151 -1.29 -6.26 -2.72
CA ILE A 151 -0.56 -6.70 -3.90
C ILE A 151 -1.37 -6.37 -5.15
N MET A 152 -0.72 -5.91 -6.22
CA MET A 152 -1.42 -5.40 -7.39
C MET A 152 -1.00 -6.14 -8.66
N LEU A 153 -1.99 -6.60 -9.41
CA LEU A 153 -1.83 -7.03 -10.80
C LEU A 153 -1.99 -5.82 -11.75
N SER A 154 -1.26 -5.81 -12.84
CA SER A 154 -1.28 -4.78 -13.87
C SER A 154 -1.70 -5.36 -15.22
N GLY A 155 -0.75 -5.64 -16.09
CA GLY A 155 -0.99 -6.22 -17.41
C GLY A 155 -1.68 -7.58 -17.37
N GLU A 156 -1.49 -8.34 -16.30
CA GLU A 156 -2.09 -9.65 -16.08
C GLU A 156 -3.62 -9.61 -16.14
N THR A 157 -4.22 -8.55 -15.62
CA THR A 157 -5.67 -8.35 -15.59
C THR A 157 -6.15 -7.34 -16.63
N ALA A 158 -5.35 -6.31 -16.95
CA ALA A 158 -5.77 -5.23 -17.84
C ALA A 158 -5.73 -5.64 -19.33
N ALA A 159 -4.80 -6.51 -19.74
CA ALA A 159 -4.58 -6.89 -21.13
C ALA A 159 -4.19 -8.38 -21.29
N GLY A 160 -4.13 -9.14 -20.22
CA GLY A 160 -3.77 -10.55 -20.22
C GLY A 160 -4.85 -11.44 -20.81
N LYS A 161 -4.46 -12.65 -21.22
CA LYS A 161 -5.37 -13.68 -21.72
C LYS A 161 -6.08 -14.43 -20.58
N TYR A 162 -5.56 -14.37 -19.37
CA TYR A 162 -6.00 -15.17 -18.22
C TYR A 162 -6.26 -14.28 -16.97
N PRO A 163 -7.10 -13.24 -17.08
CA PRO A 163 -7.28 -12.26 -15.98
C PRO A 163 -7.92 -12.89 -14.74
N ILE A 164 -8.88 -13.78 -14.90
CA ILE A 164 -9.57 -14.44 -13.79
C ILE A 164 -8.63 -15.40 -13.07
N GLU A 165 -7.88 -16.20 -13.84
CA GLU A 165 -6.90 -17.15 -13.31
C GLU A 165 -5.77 -16.42 -12.56
N ALA A 166 -5.34 -15.25 -13.04
CA ALA A 166 -4.32 -14.44 -12.40
C ALA A 166 -4.78 -13.92 -11.03
N VAL A 167 -5.99 -13.39 -10.94
CA VAL A 167 -6.58 -12.93 -9.66
C VAL A 167 -6.77 -14.10 -8.71
N THR A 168 -7.31 -15.23 -9.20
CA THR A 168 -7.51 -16.43 -8.38
C THR A 168 -6.19 -16.95 -7.84
N MET A 169 -5.18 -17.08 -8.68
CA MET A 169 -3.84 -17.54 -8.28
C MET A 169 -3.20 -16.58 -7.25
N MET A 170 -3.33 -15.28 -7.45
CA MET A 170 -2.82 -14.30 -6.48
C MET A 170 -3.48 -14.44 -5.12
N GLY A 171 -4.81 -14.63 -5.08
CA GLY A 171 -5.58 -14.91 -3.87
C GLY A 171 -5.14 -16.20 -3.19
N GLU A 172 -4.98 -17.29 -3.95
CA GLU A 172 -4.52 -18.58 -3.42
C GLU A 172 -3.12 -18.47 -2.80
N ILE A 173 -2.19 -17.75 -3.44
CA ILE A 173 -0.85 -17.52 -2.90
C ILE A 173 -0.93 -16.70 -1.60
N ALA A 174 -1.76 -15.66 -1.57
CA ALA A 174 -1.95 -14.82 -0.40
C ALA A 174 -2.50 -15.63 0.78
N GLU A 175 -3.63 -16.31 0.60
CA GLU A 175 -4.25 -17.15 1.64
C GLU A 175 -3.29 -18.24 2.15
N GLN A 176 -2.56 -18.89 1.24
CA GLN A 176 -1.61 -19.91 1.63
C GLN A 176 -0.43 -19.32 2.41
N THR A 177 0.09 -18.15 2.00
CA THR A 177 1.22 -17.50 2.67
C THR A 177 0.83 -17.03 4.07
N GLU A 178 -0.35 -16.45 4.22
CA GLU A 178 -0.87 -15.96 5.51
C GLU A 178 -0.99 -17.06 6.57
N ARG A 179 -1.26 -18.31 6.18
CA ARG A 179 -1.29 -19.45 7.10
C ARG A 179 0.06 -19.75 7.76
N TYR A 180 1.16 -19.29 7.15
CA TYR A 180 2.53 -19.48 7.64
C TYR A 180 3.15 -18.21 8.22
N LEU A 181 2.42 -17.09 8.25
CA LEU A 181 2.89 -15.87 8.89
C LEU A 181 3.06 -16.09 10.39
N LYS A 182 4.18 -15.65 10.91
CA LYS A 182 4.42 -15.53 12.34
C LYS A 182 3.99 -14.15 12.79
N PHE A 183 2.74 -14.02 13.14
CA PHE A 183 2.13 -12.74 13.54
C PHE A 183 2.84 -12.08 14.73
N GLU A 184 3.51 -12.87 15.57
CA GLU A 184 4.32 -12.39 16.70
C GLU A 184 5.50 -11.52 16.23
N ASP A 185 6.17 -11.88 15.13
CA ASP A 185 7.31 -11.16 14.60
C ASP A 185 6.93 -9.72 14.16
N TYR A 186 5.67 -9.51 13.74
CA TYR A 186 5.16 -8.18 13.38
C TYR A 186 4.87 -7.30 14.58
N ARG A 187 4.59 -7.88 15.75
CA ARG A 187 4.34 -7.15 17.00
C ARG A 187 5.62 -6.74 17.69
N ASP A 188 6.58 -7.65 17.80
CA ASP A 188 7.81 -7.44 18.55
C ASP A 188 8.74 -6.43 17.89
N GLY A 189 8.77 -6.38 16.55
CA GLY A 189 9.51 -5.38 15.79
C GLY A 189 8.90 -3.98 15.81
N LYS A 190 7.60 -3.84 16.16
CA LYS A 190 6.86 -2.59 16.20
C LYS A 190 6.67 -2.03 17.61
N ALA A 191 7.34 -2.58 18.61
CA ALA A 191 7.28 -2.11 19.97
C ALA A 191 7.73 -0.65 20.04
N LEU A 192 6.77 0.26 19.79
CA LEU A 192 6.69 1.60 20.34
C LEU A 192 7.87 2.56 20.07
N GLU A 193 8.50 2.46 18.91
CA GLU A 193 9.37 3.53 18.41
C GLU A 193 8.50 4.66 17.82
N GLY A 194 8.12 5.58 18.66
CA GLY A 194 7.34 6.76 18.26
C GLY A 194 6.52 7.33 19.40
N LYS A 195 5.92 8.50 19.18
CA LYS A 195 4.99 9.10 20.14
C LYS A 195 3.79 8.16 20.33
N LEU A 196 3.79 7.41 21.44
CA LEU A 196 2.65 6.64 21.92
C LEU A 196 1.40 7.53 21.92
N ASN A 197 0.48 7.27 20.98
CA ASN A 197 -0.87 7.80 21.14
C ASN A 197 -1.74 6.72 21.78
N VAL A 198 -2.78 7.14 22.49
CA VAL A 198 -3.70 6.27 23.22
C VAL A 198 -4.31 5.20 22.29
N SER A 199 -4.63 5.58 21.06
CA SER A 199 -5.25 4.68 20.07
C SER A 199 -4.32 3.52 19.67
N ALA A 200 -3.03 3.78 19.48
CA ALA A 200 -2.06 2.74 19.18
C ALA A 200 -1.84 1.80 20.36
N ALA A 201 -1.79 2.33 21.58
CA ALA A 201 -1.66 1.53 22.80
C ALA A 201 -2.89 0.62 23.03
N VAL A 202 -4.09 1.16 22.85
CA VAL A 202 -5.34 0.39 22.92
C VAL A 202 -5.41 -0.68 21.83
N GLY A 203 -5.03 -0.34 20.59
CA GLY A 203 -4.96 -1.29 19.49
C GLY A 203 -4.01 -2.45 19.78
N SER A 204 -2.81 -2.16 20.28
CA SER A 204 -1.82 -3.17 20.67
C SER A 204 -2.35 -4.08 21.78
N ALA A 205 -2.99 -3.51 22.80
CA ALA A 205 -3.61 -4.29 23.88
C ALA A 205 -4.74 -5.20 23.34
N ALA A 206 -5.58 -4.68 22.44
CA ALA A 206 -6.66 -5.46 21.82
C ALA A 206 -6.12 -6.64 21.03
N VAL A 207 -5.09 -6.43 20.19
CA VAL A 207 -4.45 -7.51 19.42
C VAL A 207 -3.79 -8.55 20.35
N SER A 208 -3.11 -8.11 21.43
CA SER A 208 -2.53 -9.03 22.40
C SER A 208 -3.58 -9.87 23.14
N MET A 209 -4.77 -9.33 23.37
CA MET A 209 -5.88 -10.06 24.00
C MET A 209 -6.46 -11.18 23.13
N VAL A 210 -6.40 -11.05 21.79
CA VAL A 210 -6.98 -12.03 20.84
C VAL A 210 -6.56 -13.45 21.16
N GLU A 211 -5.28 -13.68 21.38
CA GLU A 211 -4.72 -14.99 21.66
C GLU A 211 -5.12 -15.52 23.05
N HIS A 212 -5.13 -14.64 24.05
CA HIS A 212 -5.45 -15.00 25.43
C HIS A 212 -6.92 -15.43 25.59
N ILE A 213 -7.85 -14.72 24.93
CA ILE A 213 -9.27 -15.01 25.03
C ILE A 213 -9.78 -15.88 23.88
N LYS A 214 -8.91 -16.26 22.93
CA LYS A 214 -9.26 -17.01 21.69
C LYS A 214 -10.41 -16.34 20.94
N ALA A 215 -10.28 -15.02 20.72
CA ALA A 215 -11.29 -14.26 19.98
C ALA A 215 -11.41 -14.76 18.54
N ALA A 216 -12.62 -14.78 18.01
CA ALA A 216 -12.89 -15.18 16.63
C ALA A 216 -12.59 -14.06 15.61
N CYS A 217 -12.67 -12.80 16.04
CA CYS A 217 -12.42 -11.62 15.22
C CYS A 217 -12.21 -10.39 16.10
N ILE A 218 -11.77 -9.29 15.47
CA ILE A 218 -11.74 -7.96 16.07
C ILE A 218 -12.77 -7.09 15.35
N VAL A 219 -13.69 -6.47 16.08
CA VAL A 219 -14.64 -5.50 15.52
C VAL A 219 -14.22 -4.10 15.93
N THR A 220 -14.01 -3.21 14.95
CA THR A 220 -13.55 -1.83 15.17
C THR A 220 -14.58 -0.82 14.69
N PRO A 221 -15.39 -0.24 15.59
CA PRO A 221 -16.17 0.94 15.23
C PRO A 221 -15.23 2.10 14.90
N THR A 222 -15.42 2.73 13.75
CA THR A 222 -14.54 3.80 13.26
C THR A 222 -15.31 4.79 12.40
N MET A 223 -14.96 6.08 12.47
CA MET A 223 -15.55 7.10 11.61
C MET A 223 -14.81 7.21 10.28
N SER A 224 -13.47 7.18 10.32
CA SER A 224 -12.59 7.40 9.16
C SER A 224 -11.81 6.16 8.70
N GLY A 225 -11.99 5.01 9.36
CA GLY A 225 -11.17 3.82 9.11
C GLY A 225 -9.84 3.80 9.87
N GLN A 226 -9.46 4.89 10.57
CA GLN A 226 -8.15 5.00 11.20
C GLN A 226 -7.92 3.93 12.27
N THR A 227 -8.91 3.60 13.09
CA THR A 227 -8.79 2.55 14.12
C THR A 227 -8.56 1.18 13.45
N ALA A 228 -9.32 0.87 12.40
CA ALA A 228 -9.13 -0.36 11.63
C ALA A 228 -7.72 -0.43 11.05
N ARG A 229 -7.23 0.67 10.46
CA ARG A 229 -5.86 0.76 9.93
C ARG A 229 -4.78 0.49 10.98
N LEU A 230 -4.91 1.09 12.18
CA LEU A 230 -3.98 0.86 13.28
C LEU A 230 -3.94 -0.62 13.71
N ILE A 231 -5.11 -1.26 13.82
CA ILE A 231 -5.20 -2.67 14.18
C ILE A 231 -4.70 -3.56 13.04
N SER A 232 -5.08 -3.28 11.79
CA SER A 232 -4.60 -3.98 10.60
C SER A 232 -3.06 -3.98 10.54
N ASN A 233 -2.44 -2.85 10.82
CA ASN A 233 -0.98 -2.71 10.80
C ASN A 233 -0.27 -3.59 11.85
N LEU A 234 -0.95 -3.96 12.94
CA LEU A 234 -0.44 -4.88 13.96
C LEU A 234 -0.57 -6.36 13.55
N ARG A 235 -1.18 -6.65 12.40
CA ARG A 235 -1.32 -7.99 11.83
C ARG A 235 -1.87 -9.00 12.85
N PRO A 236 -3.09 -8.86 13.36
CA PRO A 236 -3.69 -9.87 14.23
C PRO A 236 -3.91 -11.19 13.49
N SER A 237 -3.89 -12.30 14.22
CA SER A 237 -4.11 -13.65 13.67
C SER A 237 -5.60 -13.96 13.34
N VAL A 238 -6.48 -12.99 13.52
CA VAL A 238 -7.93 -13.11 13.29
C VAL A 238 -8.43 -11.99 12.39
N PRO A 239 -9.58 -12.19 11.68
CA PRO A 239 -10.16 -11.16 10.82
C PRO A 239 -10.50 -9.88 11.57
N ILE A 240 -10.37 -8.75 10.86
CA ILE A 240 -10.73 -7.41 11.36
C ILE A 240 -11.98 -6.94 10.63
N TYR A 241 -13.01 -6.56 11.37
CA TYR A 241 -14.23 -5.97 10.81
C TYR A 241 -14.32 -4.49 11.19
N GLY A 242 -14.00 -3.62 10.25
CA GLY A 242 -14.20 -2.18 10.37
C GLY A 242 -15.69 -1.83 10.18
N VAL A 243 -16.29 -1.19 11.18
CA VAL A 243 -17.70 -0.78 11.13
C VAL A 243 -17.78 0.73 11.11
N THR A 244 -18.36 1.30 10.05
CA THR A 244 -18.47 2.75 9.86
C THR A 244 -19.84 3.12 9.26
N PRO A 245 -20.42 4.29 9.62
CA PRO A 245 -21.59 4.81 8.95
C PRO A 245 -21.28 5.47 7.59
N TYR A 246 -20.01 5.67 7.24
CA TYR A 246 -19.60 6.39 6.04
C TYR A 246 -19.12 5.45 4.94
N GLU A 247 -19.75 5.56 3.78
CA GLU A 247 -19.42 4.74 2.60
C GLU A 247 -17.97 4.96 2.13
N TRP A 248 -17.49 6.19 2.07
CA TRP A 248 -16.12 6.51 1.70
C TRP A 248 -15.10 5.85 2.64
N ALA A 249 -15.37 5.82 3.96
CA ALA A 249 -14.47 5.16 4.90
C ALA A 249 -14.49 3.63 4.71
N ARG A 250 -15.65 3.05 4.40
CA ARG A 250 -15.79 1.63 4.06
C ARG A 250 -14.96 1.28 2.82
N ARG A 251 -15.04 2.09 1.76
CA ARG A 251 -14.25 1.89 0.53
C ARG A 251 -12.74 1.97 0.81
N LYS A 252 -12.29 2.96 1.57
CA LYS A 252 -10.87 3.13 1.93
C LYS A 252 -10.31 1.97 2.74
N MET A 253 -11.09 1.41 3.65
CA MET A 253 -10.66 0.25 4.45
C MET A 253 -10.35 -1.00 3.62
N GLN A 254 -10.84 -1.10 2.38
CA GLN A 254 -10.53 -2.22 1.48
C GLN A 254 -9.05 -2.27 1.05
N LEU A 255 -8.29 -1.20 1.27
CA LEU A 255 -6.86 -1.18 1.00
C LEU A 255 -6.02 -1.71 2.16
N TYR A 256 -6.59 -1.84 3.35
CA TYR A 256 -5.87 -2.30 4.53
C TYR A 256 -5.84 -3.83 4.58
N TRP A 257 -4.75 -4.36 5.10
CA TRP A 257 -4.63 -5.79 5.34
C TRP A 257 -5.60 -6.28 6.43
N GLY A 258 -6.23 -7.48 6.26
CA GLY A 258 -7.02 -8.14 7.31
C GLY A 258 -8.49 -8.32 7.06
#